data_4adf247259d0d75a9bb7a0963c5b9864
#
_entry.id   4adf247259d0d75a9bb7a0963c5b9864
#
_cell.length_a   1.000
_cell.length_b   1.000
_cell.length_c   1.000
_cell.angle_alpha   90.00
_cell.angle_beta   90.00
_cell.angle_gamma   90.00
#
_symmetry.space_group_name_H-M   'P 1'
#
loop_
_entity.id
_entity.type
_entity.pdbx_description
1 polymer ?
#
loop_
_entity_poly.entity_id
_entity_poly.type
_entity_poly.pdbx_seq_one_letter_code
_entity_poly.pdbx_strand_id
1 'polypeptide(L)'
;ERIVDDNNGTLSLTMNTPRANDVIDSMNKMFRDRDNYVCANDYFGVSGTPLDLTAKMFIDGRALFFSDNLLFVHKFAAMADDFGILPVPKYNKEQEKYMSLINCWSGNAFAIPSVLADDEVNFASLCLQTMAYYSVDTVKKEYIERTLKYQKTKDEESVDMLNLILDGRGVDLGFVYNVGSHGNTNNSTSLPWLLHTL
;
A
#
# COMPACT_ATOMS: atom_id res chain seq x y z
N GLU A 1 -9.53 -6.80 5.51
CA GLU A 1 -10.25 -5.56 5.93
C GLU A 1 -10.64 -5.67 7.39
N ARG A 2 -10.57 -4.56 8.13
CA ARG A 2 -10.95 -4.51 9.55
C ARG A 2 -12.42 -4.22 9.76
N ILE A 3 -13.03 -3.54 8.83
CA ILE A 3 -14.46 -3.21 8.82
C ILE A 3 -15.03 -3.57 7.46
N VAL A 4 -16.16 -4.24 7.47
CA VAL A 4 -16.90 -4.62 6.26
C VAL A 4 -18.32 -4.08 6.37
N ASP A 5 -18.83 -3.49 5.30
CA ASP A 5 -20.23 -3.14 5.14
C ASP A 5 -20.99 -4.38 4.63
N ASP A 6 -22.07 -4.73 5.27
CA ASP A 6 -22.96 -5.86 4.90
C ASP A 6 -23.90 -5.56 3.73
N ASN A 7 -23.69 -4.46 3.01
CA ASN A 7 -24.55 -3.89 1.95
C ASN A 7 -25.89 -3.34 2.45
N ASN A 8 -26.12 -3.30 3.76
CA ASN A 8 -27.28 -2.67 4.39
C ASN A 8 -26.89 -1.38 5.13
N GLY A 9 -25.66 -0.93 4.96
CA GLY A 9 -25.08 0.22 5.66
C GLY A 9 -24.63 -0.11 7.09
N THR A 10 -24.60 -1.39 7.47
CA THR A 10 -24.13 -1.82 8.80
C THR A 10 -22.65 -2.16 8.72
N LEU A 11 -21.84 -1.44 9.46
CA LEU A 11 -20.42 -1.72 9.57
C LEU A 11 -20.17 -2.79 10.64
N SER A 12 -19.41 -3.81 10.32
CA SER A 12 -19.02 -4.87 11.26
C SER A 12 -17.50 -4.99 11.37
N LEU A 13 -17.02 -5.26 12.58
CA LEU A 13 -15.61 -5.49 12.84
C LEU A 13 -15.25 -6.95 12.55
N THR A 14 -14.34 -7.17 11.60
CA THR A 14 -13.95 -8.51 11.13
C THR A 14 -12.58 -8.98 11.62
N MET A 15 -12.07 -8.38 12.69
CA MET A 15 -10.73 -8.68 13.24
C MET A 15 -10.67 -9.98 14.04
N ASN A 16 -11.79 -10.41 14.64
CA ASN A 16 -11.84 -11.64 15.44
C ASN A 16 -12.38 -12.82 14.60
N THR A 17 -11.60 -13.24 13.64
CA THR A 17 -11.92 -14.38 12.78
C THR A 17 -10.73 -15.35 12.75
N PRO A 18 -10.97 -16.67 12.48
CA PRO A 18 -9.88 -17.62 12.31
C PRO A 18 -8.85 -17.16 11.27
N ARG A 19 -9.31 -16.62 10.14
CA ARG A 19 -8.44 -16.07 9.09
C ARG A 19 -7.55 -14.92 9.61
N ALA A 20 -8.11 -14.00 10.39
CA ALA A 20 -7.34 -12.89 10.96
C ALA A 20 -6.26 -13.42 11.91
N ASN A 21 -6.60 -14.41 12.75
CA ASN A 21 -5.65 -15.04 13.66
C ASN A 21 -4.52 -15.75 12.90
N ASP A 22 -4.83 -16.50 11.84
CA ASP A 22 -3.83 -17.17 11.00
C ASP A 22 -2.88 -16.17 10.33
N VAL A 23 -3.41 -15.03 9.85
CA VAL A 23 -2.59 -13.96 9.28
C VAL A 23 -1.67 -13.34 10.35
N ILE A 24 -2.20 -13.06 11.54
CA ILE A 24 -1.43 -12.53 12.68
C ILE A 24 -0.31 -13.48 13.05
N ASP A 25 -0.59 -14.78 13.19
CA ASP A 25 0.41 -15.78 13.53
C ASP A 25 1.50 -15.89 12.46
N SER A 26 1.11 -15.82 11.18
CA SER A 26 2.06 -15.85 10.07
C SER A 26 2.97 -14.61 10.06
N MET A 27 2.40 -13.43 10.31
CA MET A 27 3.16 -12.18 10.42
C MET A 27 4.11 -12.21 11.62
N ASN A 28 3.66 -12.70 12.78
CA ASN A 28 4.50 -12.83 13.95
C ASN A 28 5.68 -13.77 13.72
N LYS A 29 5.46 -14.90 13.05
CA LYS A 29 6.56 -15.82 12.67
C LYS A 29 7.58 -15.11 11.79
N MET A 30 7.11 -14.36 10.78
CA MET A 30 7.99 -13.60 9.88
C MET A 30 8.78 -12.52 10.63
N PHE A 31 8.13 -11.70 11.45
CA PHE A 31 8.79 -10.61 12.19
C PHE A 31 9.80 -11.11 13.22
N ARG A 32 9.63 -12.30 13.75
CA ARG A 32 10.58 -12.93 14.71
C ARG A 32 11.74 -13.66 14.05
N ASP A 33 11.65 -13.92 12.76
CA ASP A 33 12.72 -14.54 11.98
C ASP A 33 13.78 -13.51 11.61
N ARG A 34 14.65 -13.18 12.56
CA ARG A 34 15.68 -12.16 12.43
C ARG A 34 16.83 -12.55 11.49
N ASP A 35 16.91 -13.81 11.10
CA ASP A 35 17.90 -14.30 10.14
C ASP A 35 17.47 -14.02 8.70
N ASN A 36 16.15 -14.03 8.43
CA ASN A 36 15.59 -13.91 7.09
C ASN A 36 14.73 -12.66 6.87
N TYR A 37 14.40 -11.91 7.94
CA TYR A 37 13.55 -10.74 7.86
C TYR A 37 14.16 -9.52 8.55
N VAL A 38 14.14 -8.39 7.85
CA VAL A 38 14.61 -7.09 8.36
C VAL A 38 13.47 -6.09 8.29
N CYS A 39 13.11 -5.51 9.43
CA CYS A 39 12.14 -4.43 9.50
C CYS A 39 12.82 -3.07 9.58
N ALA A 40 12.44 -2.14 8.71
CA ALA A 40 13.00 -0.79 8.72
C ALA A 40 12.81 -0.07 10.07
N ASN A 41 11.68 -0.33 10.75
CA ASN A 41 11.36 0.29 12.03
C ASN A 41 12.37 -0.03 13.15
N ASP A 42 13.10 -1.14 13.06
CA ASP A 42 14.15 -1.49 14.03
C ASP A 42 15.36 -0.54 13.98
N TYR A 43 15.45 0.27 12.92
CA TYR A 43 16.63 1.09 12.64
C TYR A 43 16.43 2.60 12.83
N PHE A 44 15.30 3.05 13.40
CA PHE A 44 15.10 4.47 13.71
C PHE A 44 16.13 5.04 14.69
N GLY A 45 16.68 4.22 15.57
CA GLY A 45 17.78 4.61 16.46
C GLY A 45 19.15 4.73 15.78
N VAL A 46 19.29 4.20 14.57
CA VAL A 46 20.57 4.13 13.82
C VAL A 46 20.56 5.07 12.62
N SER A 47 19.40 5.28 12.00
CA SER A 47 19.23 6.10 10.80
C SER A 47 17.98 6.95 10.90
N GLY A 48 18.07 8.22 10.53
CA GLY A 48 16.91 9.10 10.36
C GLY A 48 16.02 8.70 9.17
N THR A 49 16.51 7.84 8.27
CA THR A 49 15.78 7.34 7.10
C THR A 49 15.93 5.81 7.00
N PRO A 50 15.32 5.05 7.92
CA PRO A 50 15.50 3.59 7.97
C PRO A 50 14.97 2.86 6.73
N LEU A 51 13.98 3.42 6.02
CA LEU A 51 13.52 2.89 4.73
C LEU A 51 14.61 2.95 3.65
N ASP A 52 15.43 3.99 3.65
CA ASP A 52 16.56 4.10 2.71
C ASP A 52 17.65 3.06 3.03
N LEU A 53 17.84 2.76 4.30
CA LEU A 53 18.77 1.72 4.73
C LEU A 53 18.36 0.34 4.22
N THR A 54 17.08 -0.04 4.40
CA THR A 54 16.58 -1.33 3.92
C THR A 54 16.48 -1.40 2.40
N ALA A 55 16.11 -0.30 1.72
CA ALA A 55 16.19 -0.21 0.26
C ALA A 55 17.60 -0.42 -0.26
N LYS A 56 18.62 0.16 0.43
CA LYS A 56 20.02 -0.07 0.09
C LYS A 56 20.44 -1.53 0.23
N MET A 57 19.92 -2.26 1.21
CA MET A 57 20.20 -3.70 1.33
C MET A 57 19.72 -4.48 0.10
N PHE A 58 18.56 -4.11 -0.44
CA PHE A 58 18.03 -4.69 -1.68
C PHE A 58 18.88 -4.31 -2.89
N ILE A 59 19.26 -3.03 -3.02
CA ILE A 59 20.13 -2.54 -4.10
C ILE A 59 21.50 -3.25 -4.10
N ASP A 60 22.06 -3.53 -2.92
CA ASP A 60 23.35 -4.20 -2.75
C ASP A 60 23.23 -5.74 -2.93
N GLY A 61 22.09 -6.28 -3.34
CA GLY A 61 21.87 -7.72 -3.55
C GLY A 61 21.82 -8.55 -2.26
N ARG A 62 21.61 -7.92 -1.11
CA ARG A 62 21.59 -8.57 0.21
C ARG A 62 20.18 -9.03 0.64
N ALA A 63 19.16 -8.67 -0.12
CA ALA A 63 17.78 -9.08 0.11
C ALA A 63 17.17 -9.56 -1.21
N LEU A 64 16.43 -10.68 -1.16
CA LEU A 64 15.74 -11.24 -2.32
C LEU A 64 14.45 -10.47 -2.63
N PHE A 65 13.80 -9.95 -1.60
CA PHE A 65 12.57 -9.17 -1.71
C PHE A 65 12.68 -7.88 -0.91
N PHE A 66 12.03 -6.84 -1.44
CA PHE A 66 11.80 -5.58 -0.75
C PHE A 66 10.32 -5.24 -0.84
N SER A 67 9.68 -4.91 0.29
CA SER A 67 8.27 -4.58 0.33
C SER A 67 8.07 -3.15 0.83
N ASP A 68 7.53 -2.30 -0.04
CA ASP A 68 7.13 -0.93 0.26
C ASP A 68 6.17 -0.42 -0.82
N ASN A 69 5.90 0.88 -0.85
CA ASN A 69 5.08 1.49 -1.88
C ASN A 69 5.85 1.66 -3.21
N LEU A 70 5.12 1.78 -4.31
CA LEU A 70 5.71 1.91 -5.65
C LEU A 70 6.59 3.15 -5.84
N LEU A 71 6.52 4.12 -4.93
CA LEU A 71 7.39 5.29 -4.98
C LEU A 71 8.88 4.92 -4.85
N PHE A 72 9.20 3.83 -4.14
CA PHE A 72 10.58 3.38 -3.98
C PHE A 72 11.22 2.82 -5.25
N VAL A 73 10.44 2.44 -6.26
CA VAL A 73 10.96 1.86 -7.51
C VAL A 73 12.01 2.76 -8.17
N HIS A 74 11.86 4.09 -8.09
CA HIS A 74 12.84 5.01 -8.67
C HIS A 74 14.23 4.91 -8.04
N LYS A 75 14.35 4.45 -6.79
CA LYS A 75 15.63 4.26 -6.10
C LYS A 75 16.41 3.06 -6.63
N PHE A 76 15.71 2.11 -7.27
CA PHE A 76 16.31 0.89 -7.80
C PHE A 76 16.89 1.06 -9.21
N ALA A 77 16.70 2.22 -9.84
CA ALA A 77 17.23 2.50 -11.18
C ALA A 77 18.76 2.32 -11.30
N ALA A 78 19.49 2.44 -10.18
CA ALA A 78 20.93 2.29 -10.12
C ALA A 78 21.41 0.87 -9.75
N MET A 79 20.49 -0.11 -9.60
CA MET A 79 20.86 -1.49 -9.29
C MET A 79 21.72 -2.08 -10.40
N ALA A 80 22.70 -2.92 -10.02
CA ALA A 80 23.49 -3.68 -10.96
C ALA A 80 22.66 -4.76 -11.66
N ASP A 81 21.80 -5.43 -10.88
CA ASP A 81 20.88 -6.46 -11.34
C ASP A 81 19.51 -5.88 -11.71
N ASP A 82 18.75 -6.61 -12.50
CA ASP A 82 17.36 -6.27 -12.78
C ASP A 82 16.43 -6.73 -11.64
N PHE A 83 15.24 -6.17 -11.55
CA PHE A 83 14.26 -6.50 -10.53
C PHE A 83 12.85 -6.58 -11.13
N GLY A 84 12.02 -7.45 -10.59
CA GLY A 84 10.59 -7.54 -10.92
C GLY A 84 9.72 -6.79 -9.91
N ILE A 85 8.51 -6.45 -10.35
CA ILE A 85 7.47 -5.86 -9.48
C ILE A 85 6.37 -6.89 -9.31
N LEU A 86 6.00 -7.18 -8.07
CA LEU A 86 4.98 -8.17 -7.73
C LEU A 86 3.89 -7.53 -6.85
N PRO A 87 2.62 -7.92 -7.01
CA PRO A 87 1.56 -7.54 -6.09
C PRO A 87 1.77 -8.21 -4.72
N VAL A 88 1.19 -7.62 -3.68
CA VAL A 88 1.14 -8.28 -2.36
C VAL A 88 0.49 -9.66 -2.52
N PRO A 89 1.10 -10.73 -1.98
CA PRO A 89 0.59 -12.10 -2.14
C PRO A 89 -0.83 -12.26 -1.61
N LYS A 90 -1.59 -13.13 -2.24
CA LYS A 90 -2.89 -13.58 -1.72
C LYS A 90 -2.66 -14.42 -0.47
N TYR A 91 -3.61 -14.37 0.46
CA TYR A 91 -3.60 -15.24 1.64
C TYR A 91 -3.67 -16.73 1.26
N ASN A 92 -4.56 -17.06 0.32
CA ASN A 92 -4.73 -18.42 -0.19
C ASN A 92 -5.31 -18.39 -1.62
N LYS A 93 -5.56 -19.58 -2.18
CA LYS A 93 -6.06 -19.75 -3.55
C LYS A 93 -7.52 -19.29 -3.72
N GLU A 94 -8.30 -19.35 -2.65
CA GLU A 94 -9.71 -18.94 -2.64
C GLU A 94 -9.89 -17.42 -2.66
N GLN A 95 -8.86 -16.65 -2.33
CA GLN A 95 -8.88 -15.20 -2.50
C GLN A 95 -8.92 -14.86 -3.99
N GLU A 96 -10.02 -14.28 -4.45
CA GLU A 96 -10.24 -14.00 -5.88
C GLU A 96 -9.28 -12.95 -6.43
N LYS A 97 -9.04 -11.85 -5.69
CA LYS A 97 -8.30 -10.69 -6.18
C LYS A 97 -7.05 -10.42 -5.35
N TYR A 98 -6.02 -9.91 -6.01
CA TYR A 98 -4.93 -9.23 -5.33
C TYR A 98 -5.44 -7.92 -4.73
N MET A 99 -4.99 -7.60 -3.53
CA MET A 99 -5.39 -6.40 -2.81
C MET A 99 -4.15 -5.60 -2.42
N SER A 100 -4.19 -4.31 -2.70
CA SER A 100 -3.17 -3.35 -2.29
C SER A 100 -3.81 -2.24 -1.47
N LEU A 101 -3.35 -2.05 -0.26
CA LEU A 101 -3.86 -1.01 0.61
C LEU A 101 -3.32 0.36 0.18
N ILE A 102 -4.20 1.34 0.01
CA ILE A 102 -3.80 2.73 -0.12
C ILE A 102 -3.38 3.22 1.27
N ASN A 103 -2.12 3.62 1.39
CA ASN A 103 -1.62 4.20 2.62
C ASN A 103 -2.32 5.55 2.87
N CYS A 104 -3.08 5.66 3.97
CA CYS A 104 -3.83 6.87 4.30
C CYS A 104 -2.94 8.09 4.59
N TRP A 105 -1.65 7.87 4.92
CA TRP A 105 -0.67 8.95 5.09
C TRP A 105 -0.25 9.59 3.77
N SER A 106 -0.32 8.84 2.67
CA SER A 106 0.03 9.29 1.34
C SER A 106 -1.19 9.41 0.42
N GLY A 107 -2.36 9.02 0.91
CA GLY A 107 -3.62 9.12 0.17
C GLY A 107 -4.08 10.57 0.11
N ASN A 108 -4.19 11.12 -1.10
CA ASN A 108 -4.76 12.44 -1.31
C ASN A 108 -6.25 12.33 -1.63
N ALA A 109 -7.04 13.27 -1.12
CA ALA A 109 -8.44 13.41 -1.44
C ALA A 109 -8.71 14.81 -2.01
N PHE A 110 -9.64 14.90 -2.95
CA PHE A 110 -10.18 16.16 -3.41
C PHE A 110 -11.45 16.48 -2.62
N ALA A 111 -11.60 17.72 -2.22
CA ALA A 111 -12.79 18.19 -1.54
C ALA A 111 -13.33 19.45 -2.24
N ILE A 112 -14.66 19.56 -2.33
CA ILE A 112 -15.34 20.76 -2.80
C ILE A 112 -15.88 21.48 -1.56
N PRO A 113 -15.59 22.78 -1.37
CA PRO A 113 -16.10 23.53 -0.24
C PRO A 113 -17.62 23.54 -0.19
N SER A 114 -18.20 23.29 0.98
CA SER A 114 -19.67 23.25 1.18
C SER A 114 -20.36 24.62 1.18
N VAL A 115 -19.56 25.69 1.13
CA VAL A 115 -20.07 27.09 1.13
C VAL A 115 -20.36 27.62 -0.28
N LEU A 116 -20.04 26.85 -1.32
CA LEU A 116 -20.31 27.22 -2.70
C LEU A 116 -21.79 27.09 -3.03
N ALA A 117 -22.27 27.86 -4.01
CA ALA A 117 -23.60 27.72 -4.55
C ALA A 117 -23.76 26.38 -5.33
N ASP A 118 -24.97 25.87 -5.47
CA ASP A 118 -25.24 24.55 -6.08
C ASP A 118 -24.70 24.44 -7.52
N ASP A 119 -24.79 25.50 -8.31
CA ASP A 119 -24.27 25.55 -9.68
C ASP A 119 -22.73 25.49 -9.69
N GLU A 120 -22.06 26.15 -8.75
CA GLU A 120 -20.59 26.09 -8.58
C GLU A 120 -20.13 24.69 -8.13
N VAL A 121 -20.86 24.06 -7.20
CA VAL A 121 -20.60 22.68 -6.78
C VAL A 121 -20.76 21.71 -7.94
N ASN A 122 -21.84 21.86 -8.73
CA ASN A 122 -22.08 21.03 -9.89
C ASN A 122 -20.97 21.19 -10.96
N PHE A 123 -20.55 22.43 -11.21
CA PHE A 123 -19.46 22.70 -12.13
C PHE A 123 -18.12 22.11 -11.65
N ALA A 124 -17.75 22.32 -10.39
CA ALA A 124 -16.55 21.75 -9.81
C ALA A 124 -16.55 20.21 -9.83
N SER A 125 -17.71 19.61 -9.53
CA SER A 125 -17.90 18.15 -9.58
C SER A 125 -17.71 17.62 -11.01
N LEU A 126 -18.27 18.30 -12.01
CA LEU A 126 -18.11 17.93 -13.40
C LEU A 126 -16.63 18.02 -13.86
N CYS A 127 -15.94 19.07 -13.43
CA CYS A 127 -14.51 19.22 -13.71
C CYS A 127 -13.69 18.08 -13.10
N LEU A 128 -13.90 17.76 -11.82
CA LEU A 128 -13.19 16.66 -11.15
C LEU A 128 -13.50 15.31 -11.82
N GLN A 129 -14.75 15.05 -12.15
CA GLN A 129 -15.17 13.82 -12.83
C GLN A 129 -14.53 13.69 -14.21
N THR A 130 -14.49 14.79 -14.97
CA THR A 130 -13.84 14.84 -16.28
C THR A 130 -12.34 14.59 -16.17
N MET A 131 -11.67 15.23 -15.23
CA MET A 131 -10.24 14.99 -14.96
C MET A 131 -9.97 13.55 -14.57
N ALA A 132 -10.79 12.95 -13.70
CA ALA A 132 -10.67 11.55 -13.31
C ALA A 132 -10.83 10.62 -14.52
N TYR A 133 -11.84 10.85 -15.35
CA TYR A 133 -12.08 10.06 -16.56
C TYR A 133 -10.87 10.06 -17.50
N TYR A 134 -10.37 11.24 -17.87
CA TYR A 134 -9.22 11.32 -18.78
C TYR A 134 -7.91 10.89 -18.15
N SER A 135 -7.80 10.88 -16.82
CA SER A 135 -6.57 10.45 -16.14
C SER A 135 -6.27 8.96 -16.34
N VAL A 136 -7.26 8.14 -16.68
CA VAL A 136 -7.08 6.70 -16.92
C VAL A 136 -6.16 6.48 -18.13
N ASP A 137 -6.43 7.19 -19.24
CA ASP A 137 -5.70 7.02 -20.49
C ASP A 137 -4.44 7.89 -20.60
N THR A 138 -4.27 8.84 -19.68
CA THR A 138 -3.13 9.76 -19.68
C THR A 138 -2.21 9.50 -18.47
N VAL A 139 -2.65 9.88 -17.27
CA VAL A 139 -1.82 9.85 -16.04
C VAL A 139 -1.47 8.42 -15.66
N LYS A 140 -2.45 7.49 -15.64
CA LYS A 140 -2.22 6.09 -15.27
C LYS A 140 -1.24 5.44 -16.25
N LYS A 141 -1.45 5.66 -17.55
CA LYS A 141 -0.60 5.10 -18.59
C LYS A 141 0.83 5.61 -18.46
N GLU A 142 1.01 6.92 -18.38
CA GLU A 142 2.35 7.54 -18.21
C GLU A 142 3.02 7.07 -16.91
N TYR A 143 2.26 6.92 -15.84
CA TYR A 143 2.80 6.41 -14.58
C TYR A 143 3.35 4.99 -14.72
N ILE A 144 2.62 4.10 -15.40
CA ILE A 144 3.07 2.72 -15.65
C ILE A 144 4.34 2.75 -16.52
N GLU A 145 4.31 3.46 -17.64
CA GLU A 145 5.46 3.56 -18.55
C GLU A 145 6.69 4.14 -17.84
N ARG A 146 6.50 5.16 -17.00
CA ARG A 146 7.57 5.79 -16.24
C ARG A 146 8.14 4.84 -15.17
N THR A 147 7.28 4.10 -14.49
CA THR A 147 7.70 3.10 -13.48
C THR A 147 8.55 2.01 -14.13
N LEU A 148 8.14 1.52 -15.30
CA LEU A 148 8.88 0.51 -16.05
C LEU A 148 10.23 1.01 -16.59
N LYS A 149 10.41 2.33 -16.76
CA LYS A 149 11.71 2.89 -17.18
C LYS A 149 12.83 2.67 -16.17
N TYR A 150 12.49 2.39 -14.91
CA TYR A 150 13.48 2.07 -13.86
C TYR A 150 13.95 0.61 -13.90
N GLN A 151 13.26 -0.26 -14.62
CA GLN A 151 13.68 -1.63 -14.86
C GLN A 151 14.59 -1.69 -16.10
N LYS A 152 15.59 -2.56 -16.08
CA LYS A 152 16.48 -2.80 -17.24
C LYS A 152 15.76 -3.59 -18.33
N THR A 153 15.01 -4.59 -17.91
CA THR A 153 14.21 -5.44 -18.79
C THR A 153 12.76 -5.02 -18.68
N LYS A 154 12.23 -4.48 -19.79
CA LYS A 154 10.80 -4.17 -19.92
C LYS A 154 10.12 -5.39 -20.49
N ASP A 155 9.34 -6.08 -19.67
CA ASP A 155 8.55 -7.22 -20.09
C ASP A 155 7.02 -6.95 -19.93
N GLU A 156 6.22 -7.70 -20.64
CA GLU A 156 4.76 -7.60 -20.57
C GLU A 156 4.25 -8.02 -19.18
N GLU A 157 4.92 -8.96 -18.51
CA GLU A 157 4.55 -9.43 -17.18
C GLU A 157 4.62 -8.30 -16.14
N SER A 158 5.62 -7.43 -16.22
CA SER A 158 5.73 -6.26 -15.32
C SER A 158 4.61 -5.26 -15.53
N VAL A 159 4.13 -5.08 -16.76
CA VAL A 159 2.95 -4.25 -17.04
C VAL A 159 1.71 -4.84 -16.38
N ASP A 160 1.51 -6.15 -16.53
CA ASP A 160 0.37 -6.87 -15.95
C ASP A 160 0.39 -6.81 -14.42
N MET A 161 1.56 -7.00 -13.81
CA MET A 161 1.71 -6.89 -12.35
C MET A 161 1.39 -5.48 -11.85
N LEU A 162 1.84 -4.43 -12.53
CA LEU A 162 1.50 -3.05 -12.18
C LEU A 162 0.00 -2.78 -12.33
N ASN A 163 -0.63 -3.29 -13.37
CA ASN A 163 -2.08 -3.18 -13.53
C ASN A 163 -2.82 -3.91 -12.40
N LEU A 164 -2.43 -5.13 -12.05
CA LEU A 164 -2.99 -5.86 -10.91
C LEU A 164 -2.87 -5.07 -9.60
N ILE A 165 -1.72 -4.45 -9.34
CA ILE A 165 -1.50 -3.61 -8.15
C ILE A 165 -2.42 -2.40 -8.17
N LEU A 166 -2.50 -1.69 -9.31
CA LEU A 166 -3.27 -0.46 -9.43
C LEU A 166 -4.79 -0.73 -9.40
N ASP A 167 -5.24 -1.82 -9.97
CA ASP A 167 -6.66 -2.20 -10.00
C ASP A 167 -7.11 -2.84 -8.68
N GLY A 168 -6.19 -3.47 -7.94
CA GLY A 168 -6.43 -4.04 -6.61
C GLY A 168 -6.37 -3.05 -5.46
N ARG A 169 -6.25 -1.74 -5.71
CA ARG A 169 -6.18 -0.73 -4.66
C ARG A 169 -7.49 -0.61 -3.89
N GLY A 170 -7.38 -0.59 -2.58
CA GLY A 170 -8.51 -0.41 -1.69
C GLY A 170 -8.18 0.48 -0.50
N VAL A 171 -9.22 1.06 0.08
CA VAL A 171 -9.15 1.83 1.32
C VAL A 171 -9.73 0.97 2.44
N ASP A 172 -8.95 0.74 3.49
CA ASP A 172 -9.44 0.08 4.70
C ASP A 172 -10.04 1.12 5.65
N LEU A 173 -11.35 1.07 5.85
CA LEU A 173 -12.04 1.97 6.78
C LEU A 173 -11.50 1.83 8.20
N GLY A 174 -11.08 0.64 8.61
CA GLY A 174 -10.45 0.41 9.90
C GLY A 174 -9.14 1.18 10.05
N PHE A 175 -8.42 1.41 8.95
CA PHE A 175 -7.22 2.23 8.93
C PHE A 175 -7.57 3.73 8.97
N VAL A 176 -8.57 4.15 8.21
CA VAL A 176 -9.05 5.55 8.19
C VAL A 176 -9.56 5.99 9.56
N TYR A 177 -10.37 5.15 10.19
CA TYR A 177 -10.93 5.41 11.52
C TYR A 177 -10.01 4.97 12.67
N ASN A 178 -8.80 4.52 12.37
CA ASN A 178 -7.80 4.10 13.35
C ASN A 178 -8.33 3.03 14.33
N VAL A 179 -9.12 2.08 13.84
CA VAL A 179 -9.71 1.00 14.63
C VAL A 179 -8.62 0.09 15.17
N GLY A 180 -8.64 -0.16 16.47
CA GLY A 180 -7.63 -0.96 17.17
C GLY A 180 -6.43 -0.14 17.65
N SER A 181 -6.46 1.19 17.53
CA SER A 181 -5.47 2.05 18.16
C SER A 181 -5.75 2.18 19.66
N HIS A 182 -4.72 2.07 20.47
CA HIS A 182 -4.84 2.18 21.92
C HIS A 182 -4.60 3.63 22.35
N GLY A 183 -5.67 4.45 22.37
CA GLY A 183 -5.76 5.71 23.11
C GLY A 183 -4.75 6.84 22.81
N ASN A 184 -3.84 6.68 21.88
CA ASN A 184 -2.83 7.69 21.58
C ASN A 184 -2.98 8.19 20.13
N THR A 185 -3.00 9.50 19.97
CA THR A 185 -3.14 10.18 18.68
C THR A 185 -1.94 10.00 17.74
N ASN A 186 -0.87 9.38 18.23
CA ASN A 186 0.28 9.03 17.41
C ASN A 186 0.11 7.60 16.89
N ASN A 187 0.02 7.45 15.61
CA ASN A 187 -0.16 6.23 14.79
C ASN A 187 0.71 5.00 15.09
N SER A 188 1.49 5.02 16.15
CA SER A 188 2.31 3.92 16.63
C SER A 188 1.51 2.74 17.21
N THR A 189 0.18 2.79 17.16
CA THR A 189 -0.72 1.79 17.75
C THR A 189 -1.59 1.06 16.73
N SER A 190 -1.27 1.18 15.45
CA SER A 190 -1.93 0.33 14.44
C SER A 190 -1.57 -1.13 14.67
N LEU A 191 -2.50 -2.04 14.32
CA LEU A 191 -2.27 -3.47 14.49
C LEU A 191 -0.91 -3.96 13.93
N PRO A 192 -0.47 -3.56 12.72
CA PRO A 192 0.85 -3.92 12.22
C PRO A 192 2.00 -3.45 13.13
N TRP A 193 1.89 -2.27 13.72
CA TRP A 193 2.88 -1.77 14.67
C TRP A 193 2.89 -2.58 15.96
N LEU A 194 1.71 -2.91 16.50
CA LEU A 194 1.62 -3.74 17.71
C LEU A 194 2.22 -5.13 17.48
N LEU A 195 1.95 -5.75 16.33
CA LEU A 195 2.53 -7.04 15.96
C LEU A 195 4.05 -7.00 15.80
N HIS A 196 4.59 -5.87 15.38
CA HIS A 196 6.03 -5.67 15.25
C HIS A 196 6.71 -5.49 16.62
N THR A 197 6.01 -4.95 17.61
CA THR A 197 6.55 -4.66 18.96
C THR A 197 6.35 -5.79 19.97
N LEU A 198 5.56 -6.79 19.65
CA LEU A 198 5.38 -8.02 20.46
C LEU A 198 6.48 -9.04 20.16
#